data_5c1615b9df15506ddd403a52eddd147e
#
_entry.id   5c1615b9df15506ddd403a52eddd147e
#
_cell.length_a   1.000
_cell.length_b   1.000
_cell.length_c   1.000
_cell.angle_alpha   90.00
_cell.angle_beta   90.00
_cell.angle_gamma   90.00
#
_symmetry.space_group_name_H-M   'P 1'
#
loop_
_entity.id
_entity.type
_entity.pdbx_description
1 polymer ?
#
loop_
_entity_poly.entity_id
_entity_poly.type
_entity_poly.pdbx_seq_one_letter_code
_entity_poly.pdbx_strand_id
1 'polypeptide(L)'
;MATTERAVRDTATDTLVEKSRDADVVSGGHLVAKALKAEGVDTIFTLCGGHIIDIYDGCLDEGIRIVDVRHEQTAAHAADGYARQTGKLGCVVTTAGPGCTNAVTGVATAFRSESPILHIGGQSSLTQHKMGSLQDLPHVDMMTPITKFASGVFSTERVADMVSMAARECFNGQYGPSYLEIPRDVLDREIPISEARIPKPGSYRSSVKSIGDPADIEKLADMLVNAKRPAVLLGQQVWASQGHNEAINFVRSLDIPAYM
;
A
#
# COMPACT_ATOMS: atom_id res chain seq x y z
N MET A 1 18.28 -30.47 37.92
CA MET A 1 18.50 -30.72 36.48
C MET A 1 17.55 -29.92 35.60
N ALA A 2 17.54 -28.59 35.73
CA ALA A 2 16.62 -27.73 34.94
C ALA A 2 17.25 -26.43 34.43
N THR A 3 18.57 -26.37 34.38
CA THR A 3 19.33 -25.14 34.04
C THR A 3 20.15 -25.21 32.75
N THR A 4 20.21 -26.38 32.09
CA THR A 4 21.07 -26.56 30.91
C THR A 4 20.33 -26.46 29.56
N GLU A 5 19.00 -26.61 29.52
CA GLU A 5 18.25 -26.52 28.25
C GLU A 5 17.85 -25.09 27.87
N ARG A 6 17.87 -24.14 28.78
CA ARG A 6 17.52 -22.74 28.47
C ARG A 6 18.65 -21.96 27.80
N ALA A 7 19.91 -22.32 28.08
CA ALA A 7 21.10 -21.63 27.54
C ALA A 7 21.38 -21.99 26.06
N VAL A 8 20.92 -23.16 25.56
CA VAL A 8 21.20 -23.61 24.19
C VAL A 8 20.20 -23.00 23.16
N ARG A 9 19.01 -22.56 23.61
CA ARG A 9 18.03 -21.93 22.73
C ARG A 9 18.29 -20.45 22.45
N ASP A 10 18.86 -19.73 23.43
CA ASP A 10 19.10 -18.29 23.28
C ASP A 10 20.32 -17.98 22.39
N THR A 11 21.32 -18.85 22.33
CA THR A 11 22.53 -18.64 21.51
C THR A 11 22.33 -18.92 20.02
N ALA A 12 21.38 -19.79 19.63
CA ALA A 12 21.13 -20.10 18.21
C ALA A 12 20.28 -19.00 17.53
N THR A 13 19.41 -18.34 18.30
CA THR A 13 18.56 -17.25 17.79
C THR A 13 19.33 -15.94 17.65
N ASP A 14 20.22 -15.63 18.60
CA ASP A 14 21.08 -14.44 18.57
C ASP A 14 22.08 -14.46 17.41
N THR A 15 22.66 -15.62 17.08
CA THR A 15 23.61 -15.75 15.96
C THR A 15 22.96 -15.59 14.58
N LEU A 16 21.70 -15.94 14.42
CA LEU A 16 20.97 -15.75 13.15
C LEU A 16 20.55 -14.28 12.96
N VAL A 17 20.18 -13.60 14.03
CA VAL A 17 19.79 -12.18 14.01
C VAL A 17 21.01 -11.26 13.85
N GLU A 18 22.17 -11.56 14.47
CA GLU A 18 23.40 -10.79 14.29
C GLU A 18 23.97 -10.90 12.86
N LYS A 19 23.87 -12.06 12.21
CA LYS A 19 24.36 -12.23 10.83
C LYS A 19 23.56 -11.41 9.79
N SER A 20 22.30 -11.09 10.04
CA SER A 20 21.50 -10.24 9.14
C SER A 20 21.72 -8.74 9.37
N ARG A 21 22.30 -8.33 10.49
CA ARG A 21 22.51 -6.93 10.89
C ARG A 21 23.84 -6.32 10.44
N ASP A 22 24.84 -7.14 10.14
CA ASP A 22 26.22 -6.69 9.85
C ASP A 22 26.58 -6.73 8.35
N ALA A 23 25.66 -7.01 7.44
CA ALA A 23 25.98 -7.07 6.02
C ALA A 23 25.60 -5.75 5.34
N ASP A 24 26.54 -5.13 4.62
CA ASP A 24 26.32 -4.04 3.68
C ASP A 24 25.41 -4.46 2.48
N VAL A 25 24.60 -5.50 2.68
CA VAL A 25 23.68 -6.07 1.71
C VAL A 25 22.24 -6.00 2.22
N VAL A 26 21.30 -5.97 1.28
CA VAL A 26 19.88 -5.90 1.55
C VAL A 26 19.12 -6.79 0.56
N SER A 27 18.17 -7.60 1.03
CA SER A 27 17.29 -8.36 0.14
C SER A 27 16.18 -7.51 -0.46
N GLY A 28 15.59 -8.01 -1.55
CA GLY A 28 14.41 -7.37 -2.14
C GLY A 28 13.24 -7.23 -1.17
N GLY A 29 13.01 -8.24 -0.31
CA GLY A 29 11.97 -8.19 0.72
C GLY A 29 12.20 -7.07 1.74
N HIS A 30 13.44 -6.89 2.20
CA HIS A 30 13.80 -5.77 3.08
C HIS A 30 13.69 -4.42 2.37
N LEU A 31 13.97 -4.36 1.05
CA LEU A 31 13.76 -3.14 0.26
C LEU A 31 12.28 -2.77 0.15
N VAL A 32 11.38 -3.75 0.04
CA VAL A 32 9.93 -3.51 0.13
C VAL A 32 9.59 -2.85 1.46
N ALA A 33 10.02 -3.44 2.57
CA ALA A 33 9.72 -2.92 3.91
C ALA A 33 10.29 -1.51 4.14
N LYS A 34 11.55 -1.26 3.74
CA LYS A 34 12.16 0.08 3.81
C LYS A 34 11.39 1.12 3.01
N ALA A 35 10.94 0.78 1.81
CA ALA A 35 10.14 1.67 0.99
C ALA A 35 8.75 1.92 1.59
N LEU A 36 8.08 0.88 2.08
CA LEU A 36 6.80 1.00 2.78
C LEU A 36 6.93 1.91 4.01
N LYS A 37 7.99 1.74 4.80
CA LYS A 37 8.27 2.61 5.95
C LYS A 37 8.48 4.06 5.55
N ALA A 38 9.24 4.30 4.47
CA ALA A 38 9.47 5.63 3.92
C ALA A 38 8.16 6.29 3.42
N GLU A 39 7.20 5.50 2.93
CA GLU A 39 5.87 5.96 2.52
C GLU A 39 4.88 6.10 3.69
N GLY A 40 5.33 5.85 4.94
CA GLY A 40 4.53 6.03 6.16
C GLY A 40 3.62 4.85 6.48
N VAL A 41 3.86 3.69 5.88
CA VAL A 41 3.15 2.45 6.21
C VAL A 41 3.66 1.91 7.55
N ASP A 42 2.76 1.72 8.49
CA ASP A 42 3.04 1.16 9.83
C ASP A 42 2.41 -0.24 10.03
N THR A 43 1.57 -0.66 9.10
CA THR A 43 0.82 -1.92 9.19
C THR A 43 0.60 -2.51 7.80
N ILE A 44 0.86 -3.81 7.65
CA ILE A 44 0.45 -4.60 6.49
C ILE A 44 -0.63 -5.61 6.88
N PHE A 45 -1.59 -5.84 5.98
CA PHE A 45 -2.63 -6.86 6.10
C PHE A 45 -2.30 -7.99 5.12
N THR A 46 -2.30 -9.24 5.58
CA THR A 46 -1.66 -10.31 4.81
C THR A 46 -2.18 -11.70 5.20
N LEU A 47 -1.99 -12.66 4.30
CA LEU A 47 -2.00 -14.08 4.61
C LEU A 47 -0.70 -14.69 4.11
N CYS A 48 0.01 -15.41 5.00
CA CYS A 48 1.33 -15.94 4.74
C CYS A 48 1.37 -16.90 3.53
N GLY A 49 2.44 -16.81 2.75
CA GLY A 49 2.74 -17.73 1.67
C GLY A 49 4.20 -17.64 1.23
N GLY A 50 4.70 -18.73 0.64
CA GLY A 50 6.12 -18.92 0.34
C GLY A 50 6.77 -17.87 -0.57
N HIS A 51 5.99 -17.13 -1.37
CA HIS A 51 6.53 -16.14 -2.30
C HIS A 51 6.81 -14.76 -1.65
N ILE A 52 6.42 -14.55 -0.39
CA ILE A 52 6.46 -13.23 0.26
C ILE A 52 7.12 -13.25 1.65
N ILE A 53 7.78 -14.34 2.03
CA ILE A 53 8.38 -14.50 3.37
C ILE A 53 9.42 -13.41 3.64
N ASP A 54 10.26 -13.07 2.67
CA ASP A 54 11.29 -12.04 2.83
C ASP A 54 10.72 -10.65 3.10
N ILE A 55 9.50 -10.37 2.64
CA ILE A 55 8.79 -9.12 2.98
C ILE A 55 8.47 -9.09 4.47
N TYR A 56 8.13 -10.24 5.07
CA TYR A 56 7.83 -10.31 6.51
C TYR A 56 9.07 -10.04 7.36
N ASP A 57 10.21 -10.64 6.99
CA ASP A 57 11.47 -10.41 7.68
C ASP A 57 11.83 -8.92 7.64
N GLY A 58 11.75 -8.30 6.47
CA GLY A 58 11.95 -6.87 6.34
C GLY A 58 10.95 -6.03 7.15
N CYS A 59 9.67 -6.42 7.22
CA CYS A 59 8.66 -5.72 8.02
C CYS A 59 8.97 -5.80 9.52
N LEU A 60 9.47 -6.93 10.02
CA LEU A 60 9.88 -7.09 11.40
C LEU A 60 11.06 -6.15 11.74
N ASP A 61 12.06 -6.08 10.87
CA ASP A 61 13.23 -5.21 11.05
C ASP A 61 12.86 -3.72 11.04
N GLU A 62 11.93 -3.31 10.18
CA GLU A 62 11.45 -1.92 10.09
C GLU A 62 10.36 -1.58 11.12
N GLY A 63 9.96 -2.52 11.98
CA GLY A 63 8.90 -2.32 12.95
C GLY A 63 7.52 -2.05 12.33
N ILE A 64 7.25 -2.64 11.17
CA ILE A 64 5.94 -2.63 10.52
C ILE A 64 5.10 -3.77 11.09
N ARG A 65 3.91 -3.44 11.59
CA ARG A 65 2.99 -4.42 12.15
C ARG A 65 2.45 -5.34 11.06
N ILE A 66 2.52 -6.65 11.30
CA ILE A 66 1.95 -7.68 10.43
C ILE A 66 0.61 -8.12 11.03
N VAL A 67 -0.48 -7.91 10.28
CA VAL A 67 -1.83 -8.37 10.64
C VAL A 67 -2.20 -9.54 9.76
N ASP A 68 -2.07 -10.74 10.33
CA ASP A 68 -2.41 -11.98 9.65
C ASP A 68 -3.93 -12.22 9.64
N VAL A 69 -4.47 -12.61 8.49
CA VAL A 69 -5.89 -12.91 8.28
C VAL A 69 -6.08 -14.38 7.92
N ARG A 70 -7.34 -14.81 7.70
CA ARG A 70 -7.66 -16.18 7.28
C ARG A 70 -8.14 -16.29 5.84
N HIS A 71 -8.23 -15.15 5.14
CA HIS A 71 -8.54 -15.08 3.72
C HIS A 71 -8.07 -13.72 3.18
N GLU A 72 -7.46 -13.68 2.02
CA GLU A 72 -6.82 -12.47 1.45
C GLU A 72 -7.83 -11.37 1.11
N GLN A 73 -9.06 -11.72 0.80
CA GLN A 73 -10.14 -10.74 0.67
C GLN A 73 -10.31 -9.91 1.95
N THR A 74 -10.18 -10.56 3.13
CA THR A 74 -10.22 -9.87 4.42
C THR A 74 -9.04 -8.91 4.56
N ALA A 75 -7.83 -9.29 4.11
CA ALA A 75 -6.68 -8.41 4.12
C ALA A 75 -6.93 -7.14 3.28
N ALA A 76 -7.48 -7.31 2.07
CA ALA A 76 -7.77 -6.20 1.18
C ALA A 76 -8.87 -5.27 1.74
N HIS A 77 -9.94 -5.80 2.31
CA HIS A 77 -10.96 -4.99 2.98
C HIS A 77 -10.45 -4.30 4.26
N ALA A 78 -9.56 -4.96 5.01
CA ALA A 78 -8.93 -4.35 6.19
C ALA A 78 -8.04 -3.17 5.80
N ALA A 79 -7.25 -3.30 4.73
CA ALA A 79 -6.45 -2.21 4.18
C ALA A 79 -7.30 -1.06 3.66
N ASP A 80 -8.44 -1.35 2.97
CA ASP A 80 -9.42 -0.35 2.54
C ASP A 80 -10.00 0.40 3.75
N GLY A 81 -10.47 -0.32 4.76
CA GLY A 81 -10.99 0.28 6.00
C GLY A 81 -9.94 1.12 6.74
N TYR A 82 -8.70 0.63 6.81
CA TYR A 82 -7.59 1.36 7.40
C TYR A 82 -7.32 2.67 6.65
N ALA A 83 -7.24 2.62 5.33
CA ALA A 83 -6.98 3.80 4.50
C ALA A 83 -8.09 4.86 4.67
N ARG A 84 -9.35 4.46 4.69
CA ARG A 84 -10.50 5.35 4.88
C ARG A 84 -10.51 5.99 6.26
N GLN A 85 -10.17 5.24 7.32
CA GLN A 85 -10.22 5.76 8.69
C GLN A 85 -9.03 6.66 9.03
N THR A 86 -7.85 6.38 8.45
CA THR A 86 -6.61 7.06 8.81
C THR A 86 -6.16 8.12 7.81
N GLY A 87 -6.66 8.07 6.57
CA GLY A 87 -6.14 8.86 5.45
C GLY A 87 -4.73 8.43 4.99
N LYS A 88 -4.20 7.33 5.54
CA LYS A 88 -2.89 6.77 5.19
C LYS A 88 -3.00 5.74 4.07
N LEU A 89 -1.86 5.35 3.50
CA LEU A 89 -1.78 4.23 2.57
C LEU A 89 -2.14 2.91 3.29
N GLY A 90 -3.18 2.22 2.83
CA GLY A 90 -3.44 0.85 3.21
C GLY A 90 -2.51 -0.09 2.45
N CYS A 91 -1.97 -1.12 3.10
CA CYS A 91 -1.07 -2.05 2.44
C CYS A 91 -1.54 -3.50 2.60
N VAL A 92 -1.65 -4.20 1.47
CA VAL A 92 -1.98 -5.62 1.36
C VAL A 92 -0.79 -6.35 0.79
N VAL A 93 -0.41 -7.46 1.41
CA VAL A 93 0.64 -8.34 0.90
C VAL A 93 0.09 -9.75 0.77
N THR A 94 0.14 -10.34 -0.43
CA THR A 94 -0.39 -11.68 -0.68
C THR A 94 0.60 -12.55 -1.44
N THR A 95 0.52 -13.85 -1.23
CA THR A 95 1.27 -14.79 -2.06
C THR A 95 0.74 -14.81 -3.50
N ALA A 96 1.44 -15.50 -4.38
CA ALA A 96 1.06 -15.69 -5.79
C ALA A 96 -0.23 -16.50 -5.97
N GLY A 97 -0.76 -16.51 -7.17
CA GLY A 97 -1.91 -17.34 -7.57
C GLY A 97 -3.17 -17.00 -6.78
N PRO A 98 -3.73 -17.97 -6.03
CA PRO A 98 -4.96 -17.76 -5.27
C PRO A 98 -4.83 -16.64 -4.23
N GLY A 99 -3.63 -16.37 -3.70
CA GLY A 99 -3.41 -15.25 -2.80
C GLY A 99 -3.77 -13.91 -3.44
N CYS A 100 -3.30 -13.67 -4.66
CA CYS A 100 -3.65 -12.48 -5.43
C CYS A 100 -5.13 -12.49 -5.85
N THR A 101 -5.63 -13.61 -6.39
CA THR A 101 -7.00 -13.69 -6.90
C THR A 101 -8.06 -13.56 -5.80
N ASN A 102 -7.81 -14.09 -4.62
CA ASN A 102 -8.69 -13.91 -3.45
C ASN A 102 -8.81 -12.45 -3.00
N ALA A 103 -7.79 -11.62 -3.23
CA ALA A 103 -7.81 -10.19 -2.88
C ALA A 103 -8.60 -9.32 -3.86
N VAL A 104 -8.90 -9.81 -5.08
CA VAL A 104 -9.54 -9.05 -6.18
C VAL A 104 -10.78 -8.29 -5.74
N THR A 105 -11.69 -8.94 -5.01
CA THR A 105 -12.93 -8.30 -4.55
C THR A 105 -12.66 -7.09 -3.65
N GLY A 106 -11.72 -7.21 -2.71
CA GLY A 106 -11.35 -6.10 -1.83
C GLY A 106 -10.66 -4.96 -2.57
N VAL A 107 -9.77 -5.28 -3.52
CA VAL A 107 -9.11 -4.28 -4.39
C VAL A 107 -10.14 -3.56 -5.27
N ALA A 108 -11.08 -4.29 -5.88
CA ALA A 108 -12.16 -3.70 -6.67
C ALA A 108 -13.08 -2.78 -5.83
N THR A 109 -13.33 -3.15 -4.58
CA THR A 109 -14.06 -2.31 -3.62
C THR A 109 -13.29 -1.02 -3.36
N ALA A 110 -11.99 -1.09 -3.08
CA ALA A 110 -11.14 0.07 -2.87
C ALA A 110 -11.08 0.97 -4.12
N PHE A 111 -11.06 0.37 -5.33
CA PHE A 111 -11.11 1.11 -6.59
C PHE A 111 -12.39 1.94 -6.72
N ARG A 112 -13.56 1.34 -6.46
CA ARG A 112 -14.85 2.04 -6.50
C ARG A 112 -15.02 3.06 -5.39
N SER A 113 -14.36 2.84 -4.27
CA SER A 113 -14.40 3.72 -3.11
C SER A 113 -13.28 4.74 -3.08
N GLU A 114 -12.45 4.80 -4.14
CA GLU A 114 -11.34 5.76 -4.22
C GLU A 114 -10.39 5.70 -3.00
N SER A 115 -10.15 4.48 -2.52
CA SER A 115 -9.30 4.28 -1.34
C SER A 115 -7.86 4.02 -1.75
N PRO A 116 -6.88 4.72 -1.17
CA PRO A 116 -5.47 4.54 -1.49
C PRO A 116 -4.95 3.28 -0.81
N ILE A 117 -4.94 2.16 -1.52
CA ILE A 117 -4.31 0.92 -1.07
C ILE A 117 -3.24 0.45 -2.05
N LEU A 118 -2.13 -0.04 -1.52
CA LEU A 118 -1.11 -0.73 -2.29
C LEU A 118 -1.23 -2.23 -2.04
N HIS A 119 -1.50 -2.98 -3.10
CA HIS A 119 -1.48 -4.43 -3.07
C HIS A 119 -0.16 -4.93 -3.67
N ILE A 120 0.64 -5.61 -2.89
CA ILE A 120 1.87 -6.29 -3.31
C ILE A 120 1.58 -7.78 -3.37
N GLY A 121 1.68 -8.34 -4.56
CA GLY A 121 1.54 -9.78 -4.81
C GLY A 121 2.89 -10.43 -5.08
N GLY A 122 3.11 -11.62 -4.49
CA GLY A 122 4.22 -12.47 -4.90
C GLY A 122 3.99 -13.06 -6.30
N GLN A 123 5.05 -13.58 -6.91
CA GLN A 123 5.01 -14.32 -8.17
C GLN A 123 6.07 -15.42 -8.16
N SER A 124 5.91 -16.42 -9.02
CA SER A 124 6.95 -17.38 -9.29
C SER A 124 8.24 -16.71 -9.78
N SER A 125 9.38 -17.38 -9.60
CA SER A 125 10.67 -16.84 -10.02
C SER A 125 10.69 -16.51 -11.52
N LEU A 126 11.36 -15.43 -11.91
CA LEU A 126 11.51 -15.02 -13.31
C LEU A 126 12.08 -16.13 -14.18
N THR A 127 13.02 -16.92 -13.63
CA THR A 127 13.63 -18.08 -14.32
C THR A 127 12.63 -19.20 -14.62
N GLN A 128 11.47 -19.20 -13.96
CA GLN A 128 10.42 -20.22 -14.11
C GLN A 128 9.15 -19.67 -14.78
N HIS A 129 9.18 -18.45 -15.27
CA HIS A 129 8.03 -17.80 -15.90
C HIS A 129 7.50 -18.61 -17.08
N LYS A 130 6.19 -18.88 -17.09
CA LYS A 130 5.50 -19.72 -18.09
C LYS A 130 5.98 -21.20 -18.18
N MET A 131 6.62 -21.69 -17.12
CA MET A 131 7.05 -23.09 -17.05
C MET A 131 6.09 -23.97 -16.21
N GLY A 132 4.90 -23.45 -15.86
CA GLY A 132 3.94 -24.16 -15.01
C GLY A 132 4.35 -24.22 -13.54
N SER A 133 5.04 -23.20 -13.07
CA SER A 133 5.45 -23.06 -11.69
C SER A 133 4.26 -22.97 -10.75
N LEU A 134 4.50 -23.25 -9.46
CA LEU A 134 3.47 -23.12 -8.44
C LEU A 134 2.87 -21.70 -8.44
N GLN A 135 1.55 -21.61 -8.63
CA GLN A 135 0.79 -20.35 -8.51
C GLN A 135 1.15 -19.27 -9.54
N ASP A 136 1.76 -19.66 -10.67
CA ASP A 136 2.09 -18.75 -11.79
C ASP A 136 0.80 -18.38 -12.55
N LEU A 137 0.31 -17.16 -12.35
CA LEU A 137 -0.85 -16.56 -13.02
C LEU A 137 -0.51 -15.14 -13.52
N PRO A 138 -1.21 -14.63 -14.54
CA PRO A 138 -0.98 -13.27 -15.05
C PRO A 138 -1.65 -12.22 -14.16
N HIS A 139 -1.15 -12.05 -12.93
CA HIS A 139 -1.81 -11.19 -11.93
C HIS A 139 -1.84 -9.71 -12.35
N VAL A 140 -0.81 -9.20 -13.01
CA VAL A 140 -0.78 -7.82 -13.51
C VAL A 140 -1.96 -7.56 -14.45
N ASP A 141 -2.20 -8.49 -15.40
CA ASP A 141 -3.32 -8.37 -16.35
C ASP A 141 -4.67 -8.43 -15.62
N MET A 142 -4.78 -9.26 -14.58
CA MET A 142 -6.00 -9.40 -13.78
C MET A 142 -6.28 -8.17 -12.91
N MET A 143 -5.24 -7.49 -12.41
CA MET A 143 -5.35 -6.33 -11.52
C MET A 143 -5.47 -5.01 -12.30
N THR A 144 -5.01 -4.94 -13.54
CA THR A 144 -5.02 -3.71 -14.36
C THR A 144 -6.38 -3.02 -14.42
N PRO A 145 -7.52 -3.71 -14.68
CA PRO A 145 -8.82 -3.05 -14.80
C PRO A 145 -9.41 -2.52 -13.48
N ILE A 146 -8.86 -2.92 -12.35
CA ILE A 146 -9.37 -2.57 -11.01
C ILE A 146 -8.34 -1.81 -10.16
N THR A 147 -7.28 -1.30 -10.80
CA THR A 147 -6.25 -0.48 -10.16
C THR A 147 -5.91 0.73 -11.02
N LYS A 148 -5.32 1.74 -10.42
CA LYS A 148 -4.81 2.92 -11.14
C LYS A 148 -3.44 2.66 -11.76
N PHE A 149 -2.71 1.75 -11.16
CA PHE A 149 -1.37 1.34 -11.60
C PHE A 149 -1.19 -0.14 -11.28
N ALA A 150 -0.74 -0.92 -12.25
CA ALA A 150 -0.36 -2.32 -12.08
C ALA A 150 0.93 -2.60 -12.83
N SER A 151 1.92 -3.20 -12.18
CA SER A 151 3.22 -3.49 -12.80
C SER A 151 3.92 -4.67 -12.12
N GLY A 152 4.77 -5.37 -12.88
CA GLY A 152 5.76 -6.28 -12.35
C GLY A 152 7.07 -5.55 -12.01
N VAL A 153 7.80 -6.07 -11.02
CA VAL A 153 9.14 -5.62 -10.62
C VAL A 153 10.15 -6.71 -10.99
N PHE A 154 11.04 -6.43 -11.92
CA PHE A 154 11.91 -7.45 -12.52
C PHE A 154 13.39 -7.33 -12.09
N SER A 155 13.70 -6.48 -11.12
CA SER A 155 15.05 -6.23 -10.63
C SER A 155 15.02 -5.81 -9.17
N THR A 156 15.89 -6.41 -8.36
CA THR A 156 15.98 -6.12 -6.92
C THR A 156 16.37 -4.67 -6.65
N GLU A 157 17.24 -4.10 -7.47
CA GLU A 157 17.69 -2.71 -7.40
C GLU A 157 16.55 -1.69 -7.58
N ARG A 158 15.45 -2.14 -8.25
CA ARG A 158 14.28 -1.32 -8.55
C ARG A 158 13.13 -1.50 -7.56
N VAL A 159 13.22 -2.43 -6.61
CA VAL A 159 12.12 -2.75 -5.70
C VAL A 159 11.64 -1.51 -4.93
N ALA A 160 12.55 -0.81 -4.27
CA ALA A 160 12.17 0.31 -3.40
C ALA A 160 11.58 1.49 -4.18
N ASP A 161 12.12 1.84 -5.34
CA ASP A 161 11.58 2.95 -6.14
C ASP A 161 10.23 2.59 -6.79
N MET A 162 10.03 1.32 -7.18
CA MET A 162 8.74 0.84 -7.71
C MET A 162 7.65 0.83 -6.63
N VAL A 163 7.98 0.43 -5.39
CA VAL A 163 7.04 0.51 -4.26
C VAL A 163 6.63 1.96 -4.01
N SER A 164 7.57 2.90 -3.97
CA SER A 164 7.27 4.32 -3.80
C SER A 164 6.49 4.90 -4.98
N MET A 165 6.78 4.48 -6.21
CA MET A 165 6.01 4.89 -7.39
C MET A 165 4.56 4.41 -7.29
N ALA A 166 4.35 3.14 -6.95
CA ALA A 166 3.01 2.58 -6.79
C ALA A 166 2.22 3.27 -5.64
N ALA A 167 2.90 3.56 -4.53
CA ALA A 167 2.33 4.33 -3.42
C ALA A 167 1.91 5.74 -3.85
N ARG A 168 2.73 6.43 -4.64
CA ARG A 168 2.39 7.73 -5.21
C ARG A 168 1.13 7.65 -6.08
N GLU A 169 1.04 6.65 -6.94
CA GLU A 169 -0.11 6.49 -7.84
C GLU A 169 -1.43 6.25 -7.08
N CYS A 170 -1.38 5.70 -5.86
CA CYS A 170 -2.56 5.61 -5.01
C CYS A 170 -3.15 6.98 -4.65
N PHE A 171 -2.33 8.03 -4.57
CA PHE A 171 -2.73 9.38 -4.15
C PHE A 171 -2.75 10.40 -5.30
N ASN A 172 -2.26 10.07 -6.48
CA ASN A 172 -2.17 10.98 -7.60
C ASN A 172 -3.54 11.24 -8.23
N GLY A 173 -4.04 12.49 -8.17
CA GLY A 173 -5.39 12.84 -8.64
C GLY A 173 -6.47 12.18 -7.77
N GLN A 174 -7.44 11.53 -8.40
CA GLN A 174 -8.44 10.72 -7.71
C GLN A 174 -7.75 9.53 -7.03
N TYR A 175 -8.01 9.31 -5.75
CA TYR A 175 -7.37 8.22 -5.02
C TYR A 175 -7.85 6.85 -5.50
N GLY A 176 -7.06 5.82 -5.27
CA GLY A 176 -7.42 4.46 -5.63
C GLY A 176 -6.27 3.48 -5.44
N PRO A 177 -6.51 2.19 -5.68
CA PRO A 177 -5.53 1.14 -5.48
C PRO A 177 -4.45 1.11 -6.56
N SER A 178 -3.27 0.63 -6.17
CA SER A 178 -2.18 0.21 -7.05
C SER A 178 -1.79 -1.23 -6.77
N TYR A 179 -1.23 -1.91 -7.76
CA TYR A 179 -0.76 -3.28 -7.66
C TYR A 179 0.70 -3.40 -8.11
N LEU A 180 1.49 -4.15 -7.34
CA LEU A 180 2.83 -4.58 -7.72
C LEU A 180 2.95 -6.10 -7.62
N GLU A 181 3.44 -6.72 -8.69
CA GLU A 181 3.86 -8.11 -8.70
C GLU A 181 5.37 -8.19 -8.51
N ILE A 182 5.83 -8.93 -7.50
CA ILE A 182 7.26 -9.07 -7.26
C ILE A 182 7.61 -10.57 -7.26
N PRO A 183 8.40 -11.04 -8.25
CA PRO A 183 8.86 -12.41 -8.31
C PRO A 183 9.73 -12.79 -7.10
N ARG A 184 9.63 -14.05 -6.69
CA ARG A 184 10.33 -14.56 -5.53
C ARG A 184 11.85 -14.35 -5.60
N ASP A 185 12.48 -14.65 -6.72
CA ASP A 185 13.92 -14.49 -6.92
C ASP A 185 14.37 -13.00 -6.88
N VAL A 186 13.46 -12.05 -7.15
CA VAL A 186 13.69 -10.62 -6.95
C VAL A 186 13.63 -10.25 -5.46
N LEU A 187 12.73 -10.90 -4.70
CA LEU A 187 12.62 -10.69 -3.25
C LEU A 187 13.76 -11.34 -2.45
N ASP A 188 14.13 -12.57 -2.83
CA ASP A 188 15.16 -13.35 -2.15
C ASP A 188 16.59 -12.81 -2.42
N ARG A 189 16.81 -12.17 -3.57
CA ARG A 189 18.12 -11.71 -3.98
C ARG A 189 18.63 -10.59 -3.09
N GLU A 190 19.87 -10.75 -2.61
CA GLU A 190 20.61 -9.72 -1.88
C GLU A 190 21.46 -8.87 -2.84
N ILE A 191 21.50 -7.57 -2.59
CA ILE A 191 22.34 -6.61 -3.30
C ILE A 191 23.06 -5.71 -2.29
N PRO A 192 24.21 -5.09 -2.66
CA PRO A 192 24.81 -4.04 -1.86
C PRO A 192 23.81 -2.90 -1.62
N ILE A 193 23.70 -2.42 -0.38
CA ILE A 193 22.77 -1.34 -0.03
C ILE A 193 23.04 -0.06 -0.82
N SER A 194 24.28 0.15 -1.26
CA SER A 194 24.69 1.27 -2.12
C SER A 194 24.09 1.23 -3.53
N GLU A 195 23.65 0.06 -3.99
CA GLU A 195 22.99 -0.12 -5.29
C GLU A 195 21.47 0.05 -5.18
N ALA A 196 20.93 0.00 -3.95
CA ALA A 196 19.51 0.15 -3.69
C ALA A 196 19.06 1.61 -3.87
N ARG A 197 18.00 1.79 -4.66
CA ARG A 197 17.38 3.11 -4.87
C ARG A 197 16.26 3.35 -3.87
N ILE A 198 16.63 3.63 -2.61
CA ILE A 198 15.64 3.89 -1.57
C ILE A 198 15.25 5.37 -1.62
N PRO A 199 13.98 5.69 -1.96
CA PRO A 199 13.52 7.06 -2.03
C PRO A 199 13.50 7.72 -0.66
N LYS A 200 13.70 9.04 -0.63
CA LYS A 200 13.49 9.81 0.60
C LYS A 200 11.98 9.88 0.92
N PRO A 201 11.61 9.84 2.20
CA PRO A 201 10.20 9.94 2.60
C PRO A 201 9.48 11.13 1.94
N GLY A 202 8.34 10.85 1.31
CA GLY A 202 7.51 11.85 0.66
C GLY A 202 8.07 12.49 -0.61
N SER A 203 9.24 12.06 -1.12
CA SER A 203 9.91 12.71 -2.25
C SER A 203 9.13 12.64 -3.57
N TYR A 204 8.23 11.68 -3.72
CA TYR A 204 7.42 11.51 -4.93
C TYR A 204 5.97 11.98 -4.80
N ARG A 205 5.57 12.50 -3.65
CA ARG A 205 4.21 13.00 -3.44
C ARG A 205 4.17 14.51 -3.66
N SER A 206 3.22 14.98 -4.47
CA SER A 206 2.96 16.41 -4.59
C SER A 206 2.27 16.94 -3.35
N SER A 207 2.77 18.07 -2.82
CA SER A 207 2.08 18.83 -1.78
C SER A 207 1.12 19.90 -2.34
N VAL A 208 1.08 20.03 -3.67
CA VAL A 208 0.22 21.00 -4.36
C VAL A 208 -1.23 20.53 -4.31
N LYS A 209 -2.11 21.39 -3.80
CA LYS A 209 -3.55 21.17 -3.83
C LYS A 209 -4.15 21.81 -5.09
N SER A 210 -4.95 21.05 -5.83
CA SER A 210 -5.76 21.61 -6.90
C SER A 210 -6.89 22.44 -6.30
N ILE A 211 -7.12 23.63 -6.84
CA ILE A 211 -8.25 24.48 -6.50
C ILE A 211 -9.18 24.61 -7.71
N GLY A 212 -10.45 24.93 -7.48
CA GLY A 212 -11.39 25.26 -8.55
C GLY A 212 -11.04 26.57 -9.23
N ASP A 213 -11.58 26.79 -10.44
CA ASP A 213 -11.46 28.08 -11.10
C ASP A 213 -12.13 29.17 -10.25
N PRO A 214 -11.43 30.28 -9.95
CA PRO A 214 -11.97 31.36 -9.11
C PRO A 214 -13.30 31.91 -9.63
N ALA A 215 -13.47 32.05 -10.95
CA ALA A 215 -14.70 32.56 -11.54
C ALA A 215 -15.88 31.58 -11.35
N ASP A 216 -15.63 30.27 -11.43
CA ASP A 216 -16.64 29.26 -11.14
C ASP A 216 -16.99 29.20 -9.64
N ILE A 217 -16.03 29.46 -8.76
CA ILE A 217 -16.27 29.56 -7.31
C ILE A 217 -17.16 30.75 -7.00
N GLU A 218 -16.92 31.93 -7.59
CA GLU A 218 -17.77 33.12 -7.43
C GLU A 218 -19.19 32.87 -7.95
N LYS A 219 -19.31 32.29 -9.14
CA LYS A 219 -20.61 31.91 -9.71
C LYS A 219 -21.38 30.92 -8.82
N LEU A 220 -20.69 29.93 -8.25
CA LEU A 220 -21.30 28.98 -7.30
C LEU A 220 -21.79 29.71 -6.04
N ALA A 221 -21.00 30.64 -5.50
CA ALA A 221 -21.39 31.44 -4.35
C ALA A 221 -22.65 32.27 -4.63
N ASP A 222 -22.71 32.94 -5.79
CA ASP A 222 -23.90 33.69 -6.22
C ASP A 222 -25.13 32.79 -6.37
N MET A 223 -24.97 31.60 -6.93
CA MET A 223 -26.06 30.63 -7.07
C MET A 223 -26.60 30.20 -5.70
N LEU A 224 -25.72 29.96 -4.73
CA LEU A 224 -26.09 29.53 -3.37
C LEU A 224 -26.83 30.66 -2.60
N VAL A 225 -26.32 31.88 -2.69
CA VAL A 225 -26.93 33.06 -2.02
C VAL A 225 -28.32 33.36 -2.56
N ASN A 226 -28.53 33.19 -3.87
CA ASN A 226 -29.81 33.47 -4.52
C ASN A 226 -30.76 32.26 -4.52
N ALA A 227 -30.34 31.09 -4.04
CA ALA A 227 -31.18 29.90 -4.02
C ALA A 227 -32.26 29.95 -2.94
N LYS A 228 -33.49 29.62 -3.28
CA LYS A 228 -34.61 29.58 -2.32
C LYS A 228 -34.54 28.35 -1.39
N ARG A 229 -33.95 27.28 -1.84
CA ARG A 229 -33.86 26.01 -1.10
C ARG A 229 -32.52 25.31 -1.42
N PRO A 230 -31.40 25.89 -0.99
CA PRO A 230 -30.08 25.27 -1.20
C PRO A 230 -29.94 24.00 -0.37
N ALA A 231 -29.18 23.04 -0.90
CA ALA A 231 -28.74 21.85 -0.18
C ALA A 231 -27.34 21.46 -0.66
N VAL A 232 -26.54 20.88 0.23
CA VAL A 232 -25.18 20.41 -0.07
C VAL A 232 -25.10 18.91 0.02
N LEU A 233 -24.54 18.28 -1.00
CA LEU A 233 -24.14 16.86 -0.99
C LEU A 233 -22.63 16.78 -0.93
N LEU A 234 -22.10 16.23 0.18
CA LEU A 234 -20.66 16.08 0.42
C LEU A 234 -20.22 14.67 0.02
N GLY A 235 -19.36 14.58 -0.97
CA GLY A 235 -18.79 13.30 -1.42
C GLY A 235 -17.50 12.94 -0.67
N GLN A 236 -17.02 11.74 -0.89
CA GLN A 236 -15.81 11.17 -0.24
C GLN A 236 -14.55 12.00 -0.50
N GLN A 237 -14.45 12.73 -1.61
CA GLN A 237 -13.30 13.57 -1.94
C GLN A 237 -13.08 14.70 -0.93
N VAL A 238 -14.13 15.15 -0.23
CA VAL A 238 -13.99 16.11 0.88
C VAL A 238 -13.13 15.54 2.00
N TRP A 239 -13.32 14.26 2.32
CA TRP A 239 -12.49 13.53 3.29
C TRP A 239 -11.07 13.32 2.77
N ALA A 240 -10.93 12.81 1.54
CA ALA A 240 -9.63 12.54 0.92
C ALA A 240 -8.75 13.80 0.83
N SER A 241 -9.36 14.97 0.55
CA SER A 241 -8.64 16.25 0.53
C SER A 241 -8.45 16.89 1.92
N GLN A 242 -8.87 16.21 2.99
CA GLN A 242 -8.85 16.73 4.37
C GLN A 242 -9.65 18.03 4.55
N GLY A 243 -10.68 18.23 3.71
CA GLY A 243 -11.52 19.42 3.70
C GLY A 243 -12.74 19.37 4.63
N HIS A 244 -12.79 18.43 5.58
CA HIS A 244 -13.96 18.23 6.44
C HIS A 244 -14.28 19.40 7.37
N ASN A 245 -13.26 20.07 7.92
CA ASN A 245 -13.47 21.24 8.79
C ASN A 245 -14.01 22.42 7.98
N GLU A 246 -13.48 22.66 6.79
CA GLU A 246 -13.94 23.69 5.86
C GLU A 246 -15.39 23.43 5.43
N ALA A 247 -15.72 22.18 5.12
CA ALA A 247 -17.07 21.77 4.76
C ALA A 247 -18.07 22.00 5.91
N ILE A 248 -17.70 21.62 7.14
CA ILE A 248 -18.53 21.87 8.33
C ILE A 248 -18.76 23.38 8.54
N ASN A 249 -17.70 24.18 8.46
CA ASN A 249 -17.80 25.62 8.63
C ASN A 249 -18.66 26.25 7.53
N PHE A 250 -18.50 25.80 6.29
CA PHE A 250 -19.29 26.26 5.16
C PHE A 250 -20.79 25.99 5.36
N VAL A 251 -21.16 24.76 5.68
CA VAL A 251 -22.55 24.36 5.92
C VAL A 251 -23.17 25.16 7.07
N ARG A 252 -22.44 25.31 8.18
CA ARG A 252 -22.89 26.08 9.35
C ARG A 252 -23.05 27.56 9.08
N SER A 253 -22.15 28.14 8.26
CA SER A 253 -22.21 29.60 7.97
C SER A 253 -23.42 29.96 7.10
N LEU A 254 -23.89 29.02 6.28
CA LEU A 254 -25.05 29.23 5.39
C LEU A 254 -26.36 28.67 5.97
N ASP A 255 -26.29 27.94 7.07
CA ASP A 255 -27.45 27.26 7.70
C ASP A 255 -28.28 26.43 6.68
N ILE A 256 -27.58 25.63 5.85
CA ILE A 256 -28.17 24.84 4.79
C ILE A 256 -28.11 23.33 5.11
N PRO A 257 -29.11 22.54 4.66
CA PRO A 257 -29.08 21.09 4.84
C PRO A 257 -27.90 20.46 4.09
N ALA A 258 -27.16 19.59 4.77
CA ALA A 258 -26.05 18.84 4.22
C ALA A 258 -26.29 17.32 4.30
N TYR A 259 -25.92 16.61 3.26
CA TYR A 259 -26.02 15.17 3.12
C TYR A 259 -24.66 14.59 2.75
N MET A 260 -24.41 13.30 3.13
CA MET A 260 -23.21 12.54 2.80
C MET A 260 -23.58 11.22 2.17
#